data_4ac9a38eb6c26d0b301e5d72712f1800
#
_entry.id   4ac9a38eb6c26d0b301e5d72712f1800
#
_cell.length_a   1.000
_cell.length_b   1.000
_cell.length_c   1.000
_cell.angle_alpha   90.00
_cell.angle_beta   90.00
_cell.angle_gamma   90.00
#
_symmetry.space_group_name_H-M   'P 1'
#
loop_
_entity.id
_entity.type
_entity.pdbx_description
1 polymer ?
#
loop_
_entity_poly.entity_id
_entity_poly.type
_entity_poly.pdbx_seq_one_letter_code
_entity_poly.pdbx_strand_id
1 'polypeptide(L)'
;MELSGRALILAQISADVAVSAVTSTAIVAGTILIVLIIIQFIRTNDVVQSVQRGVVTWIPLIMVVLWVYGIMGLAGYQLNSQTVTIGALALGLGVDYAVHYVIRLEEEAELHPEKDISDWTSKTTATTGRAMFGAALSTAGGFAILNFSGLLPLRLFGQVFIVAISLAMISSVTLLPALYGPFLRRDAKRHLKHHENE
;
A
#
# COMPACT_ATOMS: atom_id res chain seq x y z
N MET A 1 24.58 -38.61 -12.64
CA MET A 1 24.92 -37.88 -11.38
C MET A 1 24.91 -36.35 -11.54
N GLU A 2 25.39 -35.75 -12.64
CA GLU A 2 25.40 -34.29 -12.80
C GLU A 2 24.00 -33.65 -12.89
N LEU A 3 23.03 -34.30 -13.51
CA LEU A 3 21.64 -33.79 -13.62
C LEU A 3 20.94 -33.65 -12.26
N SER A 4 21.22 -34.59 -11.33
CA SER A 4 20.68 -34.56 -9.96
C SER A 4 21.29 -33.43 -9.13
N GLY A 5 22.57 -33.12 -9.33
CA GLY A 5 23.24 -32.01 -8.65
C GLY A 5 22.71 -30.64 -9.11
N ARG A 6 22.50 -30.45 -10.41
CA ARG A 6 21.92 -29.20 -10.97
C ARG A 6 20.47 -28.94 -10.50
N ALA A 7 19.66 -30.02 -10.45
CA ALA A 7 18.28 -29.91 -9.97
C ALA A 7 18.23 -29.51 -8.49
N LEU A 8 19.11 -30.05 -7.66
CA LEU A 8 19.23 -29.71 -6.24
C LEU A 8 19.69 -28.24 -6.04
N ILE A 9 20.68 -27.78 -6.80
CA ILE A 9 21.18 -26.42 -6.75
C ILE A 9 20.06 -25.40 -7.17
N LEU A 10 19.35 -25.72 -8.25
CA LEU A 10 18.24 -24.85 -8.70
C LEU A 10 17.10 -24.80 -7.66
N ALA A 11 16.78 -25.94 -7.04
CA ALA A 11 15.77 -25.99 -5.98
C ALA A 11 16.22 -25.18 -4.74
N GLN A 12 17.48 -25.26 -4.36
CA GLN A 12 18.04 -24.46 -3.27
C GLN A 12 17.99 -22.96 -3.59
N ILE A 13 18.45 -22.54 -4.78
CA ILE A 13 18.41 -21.14 -5.20
C ILE A 13 16.97 -20.60 -5.19
N SER A 14 16.01 -21.37 -5.67
CA SER A 14 14.60 -20.95 -5.67
C SER A 14 14.03 -20.81 -4.25
N ALA A 15 14.42 -21.68 -3.33
CA ALA A 15 14.03 -21.60 -1.93
C ALA A 15 14.66 -20.36 -1.24
N ASP A 16 15.96 -20.12 -1.45
CA ASP A 16 16.67 -18.97 -0.88
C ASP A 16 16.10 -17.64 -1.41
N VAL A 17 15.74 -17.59 -2.68
CA VAL A 17 15.07 -16.45 -3.30
C VAL A 17 13.70 -16.21 -2.67
N ALA A 18 12.89 -17.25 -2.45
CA ALA A 18 11.59 -17.13 -1.81
C ALA A 18 11.70 -16.66 -0.35
N VAL A 19 12.64 -17.21 0.41
CA VAL A 19 12.91 -16.77 1.80
C VAL A 19 13.34 -15.30 1.83
N SER A 20 14.22 -14.88 0.91
CA SER A 20 14.66 -13.50 0.81
C SER A 20 13.50 -12.55 0.47
N ALA A 21 12.55 -12.96 -0.40
CA ALA A 21 11.35 -12.20 -0.73
C ALA A 21 10.49 -11.95 0.50
N VAL A 22 10.18 -13.00 1.23
CA VAL A 22 9.35 -12.93 2.44
C VAL A 22 10.03 -12.09 3.51
N THR A 23 11.32 -12.32 3.75
CA THR A 23 12.08 -11.62 4.80
C THR A 23 12.19 -10.11 4.50
N SER A 24 12.58 -9.74 3.28
CA SER A 24 12.70 -8.33 2.89
C SER A 24 11.35 -7.61 2.94
N THR A 25 10.30 -8.25 2.44
CA THR A 25 8.94 -7.70 2.48
C THR A 25 8.45 -7.53 3.92
N ALA A 26 8.71 -8.49 4.80
CA ALA A 26 8.33 -8.43 6.21
C ALA A 26 9.06 -7.31 6.96
N ILE A 27 10.36 -7.12 6.71
CA ILE A 27 11.14 -6.02 7.30
C ILE A 27 10.58 -4.67 6.85
N VAL A 28 10.34 -4.50 5.57
CA VAL A 28 9.75 -3.26 5.02
C VAL A 28 8.35 -3.03 5.58
N ALA A 29 7.51 -4.07 5.63
CA ALA A 29 6.17 -3.98 6.19
C ALA A 29 6.18 -3.55 7.66
N GLY A 30 7.07 -4.12 8.48
CA GLY A 30 7.25 -3.73 9.87
C GLY A 30 7.74 -2.29 10.04
N THR A 31 8.71 -1.88 9.23
CA THR A 31 9.21 -0.50 9.21
C THR A 31 8.10 0.49 8.85
N ILE A 32 7.32 0.21 7.83
CA ILE A 32 6.18 1.04 7.41
C ILE A 32 5.14 1.14 8.53
N LEU A 33 4.82 0.04 9.21
CA LEU A 33 3.89 0.07 10.34
C LEU A 33 4.37 1.02 11.44
N ILE A 34 5.65 0.95 11.81
CA ILE A 34 6.25 1.84 12.80
C ILE A 34 6.14 3.31 12.35
N VAL A 35 6.49 3.60 11.10
CA VAL A 35 6.38 4.95 10.54
C VAL A 35 4.94 5.47 10.55
N LEU A 36 3.96 4.64 10.17
CA LEU A 36 2.54 5.00 10.21
C LEU A 36 2.07 5.30 11.62
N ILE A 37 2.49 4.52 12.62
CA ILE A 37 2.17 4.77 14.03
C ILE A 37 2.79 6.09 14.50
N ILE A 38 4.04 6.38 14.13
CA ILE A 38 4.72 7.63 14.47
C ILE A 38 3.98 8.83 13.87
N ILE A 39 3.63 8.78 12.58
CA ILE A 39 2.88 9.85 11.90
C ILE A 39 1.56 10.11 12.64
N GLN A 40 0.83 9.06 12.97
CA GLN A 40 -0.43 9.19 13.70
C GLN A 40 -0.24 9.69 15.13
N PHE A 41 0.85 9.32 15.80
CA PHE A 41 1.17 9.81 17.13
C PHE A 41 1.44 11.32 17.17
N ILE A 42 2.16 11.84 16.18
CA ILE A 42 2.42 13.28 16.05
C ILE A 42 1.11 14.07 15.88
N ARG A 43 0.09 13.47 15.26
CA ARG A 43 -1.20 14.12 14.99
C ARG A 43 -2.20 14.01 16.15
N THR A 44 -2.24 12.88 16.83
CA THR A 44 -3.28 12.59 17.85
C THR A 44 -2.83 12.78 19.28
N ASN A 45 -1.51 12.77 19.55
CA ASN A 45 -0.91 12.75 20.89
C ASN A 45 -1.43 11.64 21.82
N ASP A 46 -2.09 10.60 21.27
CA ASP A 46 -2.65 9.47 21.99
C ASP A 46 -2.09 8.16 21.40
N VAL A 47 -1.34 7.42 22.20
CA VAL A 47 -0.67 6.19 21.79
C VAL A 47 -1.66 5.14 21.28
N VAL A 48 -2.80 4.96 21.98
CA VAL A 48 -3.78 3.92 21.64
C VAL A 48 -4.44 4.23 20.31
N GLN A 49 -4.85 5.48 20.09
CA GLN A 49 -5.46 5.90 18.83
C GLN A 49 -4.45 5.82 17.68
N SER A 50 -3.19 6.21 17.92
CA SER A 50 -2.11 6.16 16.92
C SER A 50 -1.84 4.73 16.43
N VAL A 51 -1.78 3.77 17.36
CA VAL A 51 -1.61 2.35 17.02
C VAL A 51 -2.79 1.84 16.22
N GLN A 52 -4.03 2.13 16.65
CA GLN A 52 -5.23 1.69 15.94
C GLN A 52 -5.29 2.24 14.52
N ARG A 53 -5.07 3.55 14.34
CA ARG A 53 -5.10 4.21 13.03
C ARG A 53 -3.94 3.76 12.14
N GLY A 54 -2.73 3.62 12.71
CA GLY A 54 -1.57 3.10 11.98
C GLY A 54 -1.80 1.69 11.45
N VAL A 55 -2.33 0.79 12.28
CA VAL A 55 -2.67 -0.59 11.88
C VAL A 55 -3.75 -0.59 10.79
N VAL A 56 -4.80 0.21 10.95
CA VAL A 56 -5.88 0.29 9.95
C VAL A 56 -5.38 0.81 8.61
N THR A 57 -4.48 1.78 8.60
CA THR A 57 -3.84 2.29 7.37
C THR A 57 -2.89 1.25 6.75
N TRP A 58 -2.29 0.38 7.57
CA TRP A 58 -1.37 -0.66 7.13
C TRP A 58 -2.07 -1.88 6.48
N ILE A 59 -3.28 -2.23 6.90
CA ILE A 59 -4.03 -3.39 6.38
C ILE A 59 -4.16 -3.37 4.84
N PRO A 60 -4.62 -2.30 4.18
CA PRO A 60 -4.72 -2.24 2.72
C PRO A 60 -3.39 -2.46 2.01
N LEU A 61 -2.27 -2.01 2.61
CA LEU A 61 -0.94 -2.19 2.03
C LEU A 61 -0.51 -3.64 2.01
N ILE A 62 -0.76 -4.38 3.10
CA ILE A 62 -0.50 -5.82 3.16
C ILE A 62 -1.39 -6.57 2.17
N MET A 63 -2.66 -6.20 2.05
CA MET A 63 -3.55 -6.81 1.05
C MET A 63 -3.04 -6.62 -0.38
N VAL A 64 -2.48 -5.46 -0.71
CA VAL A 64 -1.85 -5.22 -2.03
C VAL A 64 -0.71 -6.19 -2.28
N VAL A 65 0.18 -6.39 -1.31
CA VAL A 65 1.30 -7.34 -1.42
C VAL A 65 0.80 -8.77 -1.64
N LEU A 66 -0.20 -9.19 -0.86
CA LEU A 66 -0.81 -10.51 -1.01
C LEU A 66 -1.45 -10.68 -2.40
N TRP A 67 -2.15 -9.68 -2.89
CA TRP A 67 -2.73 -9.71 -4.23
C TRP A 67 -1.68 -9.76 -5.33
N VAL A 68 -0.60 -8.97 -5.21
CA VAL A 68 0.50 -8.98 -6.19
C VAL A 68 1.15 -10.35 -6.26
N TYR A 69 1.56 -10.93 -5.13
CA TYR A 69 2.14 -12.27 -5.12
C TYR A 69 1.13 -13.36 -5.53
N GLY A 70 -0.14 -13.20 -5.16
CA GLY A 70 -1.22 -14.09 -5.60
C GLY A 70 -1.40 -14.08 -7.13
N ILE A 71 -1.44 -12.90 -7.74
CA ILE A 71 -1.52 -12.73 -9.21
C ILE A 71 -0.28 -13.31 -9.88
N MET A 72 0.92 -13.07 -9.34
CA MET A 72 2.16 -13.66 -9.86
C MET A 72 2.09 -15.19 -9.85
N GLY A 73 1.65 -15.78 -8.74
CA GLY A 73 1.49 -17.23 -8.61
C GLY A 73 0.49 -17.81 -9.61
N LEU A 74 -0.67 -17.18 -9.76
CA LEU A 74 -1.72 -17.60 -10.72
C LEU A 74 -1.27 -17.45 -12.17
N ALA A 75 -0.49 -16.41 -12.48
CA ALA A 75 0.04 -16.17 -13.82
C ALA A 75 1.27 -17.04 -14.16
N GLY A 76 1.75 -17.86 -13.22
CA GLY A 76 2.92 -18.72 -13.40
C GLY A 76 4.25 -17.97 -13.45
N TYR A 77 4.30 -16.73 -12.92
CA TYR A 77 5.55 -15.98 -12.82
C TYR A 77 6.48 -16.65 -11.79
N GLN A 78 7.68 -16.97 -12.21
CA GLN A 78 8.70 -17.49 -11.30
C GLN A 78 9.31 -16.36 -10.48
N LEU A 79 9.51 -16.62 -9.19
CA LEU A 79 10.28 -15.75 -8.32
C LEU A 79 11.75 -15.74 -8.78
N ASN A 80 12.27 -14.58 -9.08
CA ASN A 80 13.68 -14.36 -9.41
C ASN A 80 14.20 -13.15 -8.64
N SER A 81 15.51 -12.87 -8.70
CA SER A 81 16.13 -11.78 -7.95
C SER A 81 15.49 -10.41 -8.16
N GLN A 82 14.82 -10.18 -9.27
CA GLN A 82 14.15 -8.91 -9.59
C GLN A 82 12.71 -8.88 -9.08
N THR A 83 11.98 -9.99 -9.21
CA THR A 83 10.59 -10.08 -8.76
C THR A 83 10.47 -10.19 -7.23
N VAL A 84 11.52 -10.65 -6.55
CA VAL A 84 11.61 -10.70 -5.07
C VAL A 84 11.44 -9.32 -4.43
N THR A 85 12.00 -8.29 -5.04
CA THR A 85 11.95 -6.91 -4.50
C THR A 85 10.60 -6.22 -4.72
N ILE A 86 9.72 -6.78 -5.54
CA ILE A 86 8.44 -6.14 -5.90
C ILE A 86 7.54 -5.95 -4.68
N GLY A 87 7.50 -6.91 -3.75
CA GLY A 87 6.71 -6.77 -2.53
C GLY A 87 7.12 -5.57 -1.68
N ALA A 88 8.42 -5.41 -1.47
CA ALA A 88 8.98 -4.29 -0.72
C ALA A 88 8.74 -2.95 -1.45
N LEU A 89 8.92 -2.92 -2.78
CA LEU A 89 8.67 -1.73 -3.59
C LEU A 89 7.18 -1.37 -3.62
N ALA A 90 6.29 -2.36 -3.75
CA ALA A 90 4.84 -2.15 -3.72
C ALA A 90 4.38 -1.53 -2.40
N LEU A 91 4.94 -1.99 -1.27
CA LEU A 91 4.71 -1.38 0.05
C LEU A 91 5.22 0.06 0.10
N GLY A 92 6.45 0.31 -0.36
CA GLY A 92 7.06 1.64 -0.32
C GLY A 92 6.29 2.68 -1.14
N LEU A 93 5.79 2.32 -2.31
CA LEU A 93 4.94 3.20 -3.13
C LEU A 93 3.50 3.27 -2.60
N GLY A 94 3.00 2.15 -2.10
CA GLY A 94 1.65 2.10 -1.54
C GLY A 94 1.47 2.98 -0.32
N VAL A 95 2.51 3.09 0.53
CA VAL A 95 2.44 3.92 1.74
C VAL A 95 2.25 5.39 1.42
N ASP A 96 2.87 5.90 0.36
CA ASP A 96 2.70 7.29 -0.06
C ASP A 96 1.23 7.58 -0.42
N TYR A 97 0.59 6.69 -1.18
CA TYR A 97 -0.83 6.83 -1.50
C TYR A 97 -1.71 6.75 -0.26
N ALA A 98 -1.43 5.80 0.64
CA ALA A 98 -2.19 5.63 1.86
C ALA A 98 -2.08 6.85 2.78
N VAL A 99 -0.86 7.35 3.01
CA VAL A 99 -0.61 8.50 3.90
C VAL A 99 -1.26 9.76 3.35
N HIS A 100 -1.05 10.08 2.08
CA HIS A 100 -1.65 11.28 1.47
C HIS A 100 -3.17 11.23 1.48
N TYR A 101 -3.75 10.06 1.22
CA TYR A 101 -5.20 9.89 1.22
C TYR A 101 -5.79 10.03 2.63
N VAL A 102 -5.18 9.37 3.63
CA VAL A 102 -5.64 9.43 5.04
C VAL A 102 -5.55 10.85 5.58
N ILE A 103 -4.40 11.52 5.39
CA ILE A 103 -4.22 12.90 5.86
C ILE A 103 -5.31 13.82 5.28
N ARG A 104 -5.56 13.71 3.98
CA ARG A 104 -6.58 14.54 3.34
C ARG A 104 -7.99 14.19 3.80
N LEU A 105 -8.27 12.94 4.05
CA LEU A 105 -9.56 12.47 4.56
C LEU A 105 -9.81 12.99 5.99
N GLU A 106 -8.77 12.99 6.84
CA GLU A 106 -8.83 13.57 8.19
C GLU A 106 -9.06 15.08 8.14
N GLU A 107 -8.35 15.82 7.28
CA GLU A 107 -8.54 17.26 7.09
C GLU A 107 -9.97 17.61 6.67
N GLU A 108 -10.57 16.86 5.73
CA GLU A 108 -11.95 17.09 5.31
C GLU A 108 -12.96 16.81 6.44
N ALA A 109 -12.69 15.82 7.28
CA ALA A 109 -13.53 15.52 8.45
C ALA A 109 -13.41 16.58 9.54
N GLU A 110 -12.23 17.15 9.76
CA GLU A 110 -11.98 18.25 10.70
C GLU A 110 -12.61 19.55 10.24
N LEU A 111 -12.51 19.88 8.94
CA LEU A 111 -13.07 21.10 8.36
C LEU A 111 -14.61 21.08 8.26
N HIS A 112 -15.19 19.91 8.13
CA HIS A 112 -16.63 19.72 7.92
C HIS A 112 -17.19 18.60 8.81
N PRO A 113 -17.13 18.72 10.15
CA PRO A 113 -17.55 17.68 11.07
C PRO A 113 -19.05 17.35 11.01
N GLU A 114 -19.85 18.27 10.44
CA GLU A 114 -21.28 18.10 10.22
C GLU A 114 -21.63 17.18 9.05
N LYS A 115 -20.67 16.90 8.15
CA LYS A 115 -20.90 16.07 6.95
C LYS A 115 -20.72 14.58 7.23
N ASP A 116 -21.17 13.77 6.27
CA ASP A 116 -21.03 12.31 6.31
C ASP A 116 -19.72 11.82 5.67
N ILE A 117 -19.35 10.58 6.00
CA ILE A 117 -18.15 9.92 5.43
C ILE A 117 -18.17 9.92 3.90
N SER A 118 -19.36 9.77 3.29
CA SER A 118 -19.52 9.80 1.83
C SER A 118 -19.05 11.11 1.22
N ASP A 119 -19.35 12.24 1.88
CA ASP A 119 -18.97 13.59 1.41
C ASP A 119 -17.47 13.80 1.55
N TRP A 120 -16.88 13.44 2.70
CA TRP A 120 -15.43 13.50 2.91
C TRP A 120 -14.66 12.64 1.90
N THR A 121 -15.13 11.40 1.70
CA THR A 121 -14.52 10.46 0.74
C THR A 121 -14.63 10.99 -0.69
N SER A 122 -15.80 11.48 -1.09
CA SER A 122 -16.03 12.02 -2.43
C SER A 122 -15.10 13.20 -2.71
N LYS A 123 -14.98 14.13 -1.77
CA LYS A 123 -14.13 15.31 -1.93
C LYS A 123 -12.64 14.95 -1.91
N THR A 124 -12.22 14.08 -1.00
CA THR A 124 -10.84 13.56 -0.95
C THR A 124 -10.47 12.85 -2.25
N THR A 125 -11.36 12.00 -2.76
CA THR A 125 -11.12 11.28 -4.02
C THR A 125 -11.07 12.22 -5.23
N ALA A 126 -11.94 13.23 -5.27
CA ALA A 126 -11.97 14.22 -6.36
C ALA A 126 -10.71 15.11 -6.39
N THR A 127 -10.05 15.34 -5.26
CA THR A 127 -8.84 16.18 -5.14
C THR A 127 -7.58 15.31 -5.11
N THR A 128 -7.29 14.71 -3.96
CA THR A 128 -6.08 13.91 -3.74
C THR A 128 -6.07 12.62 -4.56
N GLY A 129 -7.20 11.92 -4.65
CA GLY A 129 -7.30 10.70 -5.47
C GLY A 129 -7.01 10.98 -6.94
N ARG A 130 -7.42 12.13 -7.48
CA ARG A 130 -7.10 12.54 -8.85
C ARG A 130 -5.61 12.81 -9.05
N ALA A 131 -4.96 13.47 -8.08
CA ALA A 131 -3.51 13.70 -8.12
C ALA A 131 -2.74 12.37 -8.02
N MET A 132 -3.15 11.47 -7.13
CA MET A 132 -2.59 10.13 -6.99
C MET A 132 -2.73 9.31 -8.28
N PHE A 133 -3.88 9.40 -8.95
CA PHE A 133 -4.09 8.76 -10.25
C PHE A 133 -3.09 9.25 -11.30
N GLY A 134 -2.87 10.56 -11.38
CA GLY A 134 -1.86 11.15 -12.28
C GLY A 134 -0.45 10.63 -11.98
N ALA A 135 -0.07 10.57 -10.70
CA ALA A 135 1.22 10.04 -10.26
C ALA A 135 1.37 8.54 -10.58
N ALA A 136 0.33 7.74 -10.27
CA ALA A 136 0.31 6.31 -10.58
C ALA A 136 0.43 6.05 -12.09
N LEU A 137 -0.30 6.81 -12.91
CA LEU A 137 -0.26 6.69 -14.37
C LEU A 137 1.12 7.06 -14.92
N SER A 138 1.75 8.12 -14.42
CA SER A 138 3.10 8.52 -14.81
C SER A 138 4.12 7.45 -14.47
N THR A 139 4.08 6.91 -13.26
CA THR A 139 4.99 5.85 -12.81
C THR A 139 4.75 4.55 -13.58
N ALA A 140 3.49 4.14 -13.76
CA ALA A 140 3.14 2.96 -14.55
C ALA A 140 3.59 3.12 -16.01
N GLY A 141 3.45 4.31 -16.60
CA GLY A 141 3.96 4.64 -17.92
C GLY A 141 5.47 4.48 -18.06
N GLY A 142 6.22 4.93 -17.05
CA GLY A 142 7.67 4.72 -16.99
C GLY A 142 8.05 3.24 -16.95
N PHE A 143 7.37 2.43 -16.15
CA PHE A 143 7.61 0.98 -16.08
C PHE A 143 7.08 0.22 -17.30
N ALA A 144 6.11 0.77 -18.03
CA ALA A 144 5.62 0.18 -19.27
C ALA A 144 6.72 0.10 -20.37
N ILE A 145 7.70 0.99 -20.32
CA ILE A 145 8.85 0.98 -21.24
C ILE A 145 9.66 -0.32 -21.11
N LEU A 146 9.70 -0.92 -19.91
CA LEU A 146 10.40 -2.18 -19.67
C LEU A 146 9.84 -3.35 -20.47
N ASN A 147 8.59 -3.26 -20.95
CA ASN A 147 8.00 -4.29 -21.82
C ASN A 147 8.72 -4.40 -23.18
N PHE A 148 9.41 -3.37 -23.61
CA PHE A 148 10.22 -3.37 -24.81
C PHE A 148 11.65 -3.87 -24.60
N SER A 149 12.01 -4.23 -23.37
CA SER A 149 13.33 -4.80 -23.05
C SER A 149 13.54 -6.16 -23.74
N GLY A 150 14.74 -6.40 -24.26
CA GLY A 150 15.18 -7.72 -24.72
C GLY A 150 15.36 -8.74 -23.60
N LEU A 151 15.41 -8.30 -22.32
CA LEU A 151 15.61 -9.14 -21.15
C LEU A 151 14.27 -9.52 -20.52
N LEU A 152 13.93 -10.81 -20.56
CA LEU A 152 12.68 -11.34 -19.99
C LEU A 152 12.46 -10.92 -18.51
N PRO A 153 13.46 -10.99 -17.60
CA PRO A 153 13.25 -10.59 -16.22
C PRO A 153 12.84 -9.12 -16.05
N LEU A 154 13.39 -8.19 -16.86
CA LEU A 154 13.00 -6.78 -16.80
C LEU A 154 11.58 -6.55 -17.31
N ARG A 155 11.17 -7.30 -18.32
CA ARG A 155 9.81 -7.26 -18.84
C ARG A 155 8.80 -7.71 -17.82
N LEU A 156 9.04 -8.84 -17.16
CA LEU A 156 8.21 -9.38 -16.08
C LEU A 156 8.15 -8.43 -14.90
N PHE A 157 9.29 -7.87 -14.49
CA PHE A 157 9.35 -6.87 -13.44
C PHE A 157 8.46 -5.66 -13.73
N GLY A 158 8.56 -5.07 -14.94
CA GLY A 158 7.73 -3.93 -15.34
C GLY A 158 6.23 -4.23 -15.31
N GLN A 159 5.82 -5.41 -15.79
CA GLN A 159 4.42 -5.84 -15.79
C GLN A 159 3.86 -5.98 -14.40
N VAL A 160 4.54 -6.70 -13.51
CA VAL A 160 4.09 -6.91 -12.14
C VAL A 160 4.10 -5.60 -11.37
N PHE A 161 5.05 -4.72 -11.64
CA PHE A 161 5.14 -3.43 -10.97
C PHE A 161 3.98 -2.49 -11.36
N ILE A 162 3.56 -2.47 -12.63
CA ILE A 162 2.36 -1.73 -13.06
C ILE A 162 1.11 -2.24 -12.33
N VAL A 163 0.97 -3.56 -12.20
CA VAL A 163 -0.14 -4.15 -11.43
C VAL A 163 -0.08 -3.73 -9.97
N ALA A 164 1.10 -3.77 -9.35
CA ALA A 164 1.31 -3.38 -7.96
C ALA A 164 0.91 -1.92 -7.68
N ILE A 165 1.36 -0.98 -8.52
CA ILE A 165 1.01 0.45 -8.41
C ILE A 165 -0.50 0.65 -8.56
N SER A 166 -1.10 0.00 -9.56
CA SER A 166 -2.54 0.12 -9.81
C SER A 166 -3.35 -0.40 -8.62
N LEU A 167 -2.99 -1.55 -8.07
CA LEU A 167 -3.64 -2.12 -6.88
C LEU A 167 -3.44 -1.26 -5.65
N ALA A 168 -2.24 -0.68 -5.44
CA ALA A 168 -1.96 0.19 -4.32
C ALA A 168 -2.82 1.46 -4.36
N MET A 169 -2.93 2.09 -5.52
CA MET A 169 -3.79 3.26 -5.72
C MET A 169 -5.28 2.92 -5.51
N ILE A 170 -5.78 1.85 -6.13
CA ILE A 170 -7.17 1.42 -5.99
C ILE A 170 -7.47 1.08 -4.53
N SER A 171 -6.61 0.32 -3.87
CA SER A 171 -6.75 -0.06 -2.46
C SER A 171 -6.82 1.17 -1.55
N SER A 172 -5.97 2.18 -1.79
CA SER A 172 -5.98 3.42 -1.01
C SER A 172 -7.27 4.22 -1.17
N VAL A 173 -7.82 4.29 -2.38
CA VAL A 173 -9.06 5.06 -2.65
C VAL A 173 -10.32 4.32 -2.19
N THR A 174 -10.31 2.97 -2.17
CA THR A 174 -11.50 2.17 -1.86
C THR A 174 -11.51 1.61 -0.45
N LEU A 175 -10.43 0.94 -0.04
CA LEU A 175 -10.39 0.25 1.26
C LEU A 175 -10.12 1.21 2.42
N LEU A 176 -9.27 2.23 2.24
CA LEU A 176 -8.97 3.16 3.34
C LEU A 176 -10.20 3.89 3.85
N PRO A 177 -11.04 4.55 3.04
CA PRO A 177 -12.21 5.22 3.58
C PRO A 177 -13.19 4.25 4.25
N ALA A 178 -13.30 3.02 3.76
CA ALA A 178 -14.16 2.01 4.36
C ALA A 178 -13.67 1.59 5.76
N LEU A 179 -12.37 1.41 5.93
CA LEU A 179 -11.76 0.97 7.19
C LEU A 179 -11.55 2.14 8.17
N TYR A 180 -11.22 3.31 7.66
CA TYR A 180 -10.88 4.49 8.45
C TYR A 180 -12.11 5.33 8.87
N GLY A 181 -13.18 5.25 8.10
CA GLY A 181 -14.41 6.02 8.31
C GLY A 181 -15.01 5.94 9.72
N PRO A 182 -15.07 4.77 10.39
CA PRO A 182 -15.56 4.66 11.76
C PRO A 182 -14.79 5.49 12.78
N PHE A 183 -13.48 5.68 12.58
CA PHE A 183 -12.64 6.51 13.46
C PHE A 183 -13.00 7.99 13.27
N LEU A 184 -13.10 8.46 12.03
CA LEU A 184 -13.45 9.83 11.71
C LEU A 184 -14.85 10.22 12.25
N ARG A 185 -15.83 9.34 12.13
CA ARG A 185 -17.16 9.57 12.71
C ARG A 185 -17.13 9.76 14.23
N ARG A 186 -16.27 9.02 14.92
CA ARG A 186 -16.12 9.17 16.39
C ARG A 186 -15.53 10.53 16.75
N ASP A 187 -14.52 10.96 15.99
CA ASP A 187 -13.85 12.23 16.24
C ASP A 187 -14.76 13.41 15.90
N ALA A 188 -15.42 13.40 14.75
CA ALA A 188 -16.39 14.42 14.35
C ALA A 188 -17.49 14.60 15.43
N LYS A 189 -18.03 13.50 15.97
CA LYS A 189 -19.02 13.57 17.05
C LYS A 189 -18.47 14.16 18.35
N ARG A 190 -17.18 13.97 18.66
CA ARG A 190 -16.54 14.60 19.82
C ARG A 190 -16.39 16.08 19.63
N HIS A 191 -15.97 16.54 18.45
CA HIS A 191 -15.86 17.95 18.13
C HIS A 191 -17.21 18.69 18.22
N LEU A 192 -18.27 18.12 17.67
CA LEU A 192 -19.61 18.73 17.75
C LEU A 192 -20.12 18.85 19.18
N LYS A 193 -19.88 17.84 20.03
CA LYS A 193 -20.28 17.91 21.45
C LYS A 193 -19.52 18.95 22.28
N HIS A 194 -18.28 19.25 21.94
CA HIS A 194 -17.52 20.32 22.61
C HIS A 194 -18.08 21.69 22.28
N HIS A 195 -18.48 21.94 21.05
CA HIS A 195 -19.08 23.21 20.63
C HIS A 195 -20.52 23.43 21.11
N GLU A 196 -21.26 22.36 21.47
CA GLU A 196 -22.59 22.47 22.07
C GLU A 196 -22.56 22.84 23.58
N ASN A 197 -21.42 22.64 24.24
CA ASN A 197 -21.26 22.88 25.69
C ASN A 197 -20.52 24.20 26.01
N GLU A 198 -20.11 24.97 25.02
CA GLU A 198 -19.56 26.35 25.14
C GLU A 198 -20.62 27.39 24.84
#